data_4def6e2d91d090178d40e4b9b8244d67
#
_entry.id   4def6e2d91d090178d40e4b9b8244d67
#
_cell.length_a   1.000
_cell.length_b   1.000
_cell.length_c   1.000
_cell.angle_alpha   90.00
_cell.angle_beta   90.00
_cell.angle_gamma   90.00
#
_symmetry.space_group_name_H-M   'P 1'
#
loop_
_entity.id
_entity.type
_entity.pdbx_description
1 polymer ?
#
loop_
_entity_poly.entity_id
_entity_poly.type
_entity_poly.pdbx_seq_one_letter_code
_entity_poly.pdbx_strand_id
1 'polypeptide(L)' 'MSINSKSYKGFTRLENILIIGNGGRENSLAWAIQKNEIVKKVYLNPGNAGSERINKCERIKVDLQ' A
#
# COMPACT_ATOMS: atom_id res chain seq x y z
N MET A 1 1.69 1.98 11.31
CA MET A 1 1.91 1.64 9.89
C MET A 1 2.62 0.31 9.76
N SER A 2 2.16 -0.51 8.88
CA SER A 2 2.74 -1.83 8.67
C SER A 2 2.92 -2.06 7.17
N ILE A 3 4.09 -2.55 6.79
CA ILE A 3 4.41 -2.85 5.41
C ILE A 3 4.94 -4.27 5.35
N ASN A 4 4.42 -5.03 4.40
CA ASN A 4 4.89 -6.38 4.18
C ASN A 4 5.18 -6.56 2.69
N SER A 5 6.44 -6.76 2.36
CA SER A 5 6.83 -7.06 0.99
C SER A 5 7.98 -8.05 1.02
N LYS A 6 8.07 -8.86 -0.01
CA LYS A 6 9.11 -9.87 -0.13
C LYS A 6 9.70 -9.83 -1.53
N SER A 7 11.00 -9.82 -1.58
CA SER A 7 11.71 -9.97 -2.84
C SER A 7 12.81 -11.01 -2.63
N TYR A 8 12.94 -11.89 -3.59
CA TYR A 8 13.88 -12.98 -3.52
C TYR A 8 14.87 -12.87 -4.67
N LYS A 9 16.11 -13.21 -4.38
CA LYS A 9 17.14 -13.19 -5.39
C LYS A 9 16.77 -14.14 -6.53
N GLY A 10 16.79 -13.63 -7.75
CA GLY A 10 16.51 -14.41 -8.92
C GLY A 10 15.08 -14.34 -9.41
N PHE A 11 14.15 -13.89 -8.60
CA PHE A 11 12.79 -13.63 -9.04
C PHE A 11 12.09 -12.74 -8.06
N THR A 12 11.01 -12.11 -8.54
CA THR A 12 10.16 -11.26 -7.71
C THR A 12 8.73 -11.77 -7.80
N ARG A 13 8.01 -11.60 -6.71
CA ARG A 13 6.59 -11.89 -6.65
C ARG A 13 5.84 -10.58 -6.58
N LEU A 14 4.68 -10.52 -7.24
CA LEU A 14 3.80 -9.39 -7.09
C LEU A 14 3.16 -9.45 -5.71
N GLU A 15 3.28 -8.37 -4.96
CA GLU A 15 2.82 -8.31 -3.58
C GLU A 15 1.71 -7.29 -3.41
N ASN A 16 0.75 -7.63 -2.56
CA ASN A 16 -0.22 -6.69 -2.05
C ASN A 16 0.29 -6.15 -0.73
N ILE A 17 0.15 -4.85 -0.53
CA ILE A 17 0.66 -4.18 0.65
C ILE A 17 -0.48 -3.50 1.38
N LEU A 18 -0.51 -3.65 2.69
CA LEU A 18 -1.50 -2.99 3.54
C LEU A 18 -0.81 -1.91 4.35
N ILE A 19 -1.34 -0.70 4.27
CA ILE A 19 -0.89 0.42 5.07
C ILE A 19 -2.03 0.83 6.00
N ILE A 20 -1.75 0.88 7.29
CA ILE A 20 -2.74 1.26 8.29
C ILE A 20 -2.55 2.72 8.64
N GLY A 21 -3.59 3.51 8.42
CA GLY A 21 -3.58 4.92 8.72
C GLY A 21 -4.46 5.71 7.76
N ASN A 22 -4.63 6.99 8.05
CA ASN A 22 -5.53 7.84 7.27
C ASN A 22 -4.96 9.23 6.97
N GLY A 23 -3.68 9.44 7.24
CA GLY A 23 -3.07 10.75 7.09
C GLY A 23 -2.29 10.90 5.80
N GLY A 24 -1.80 12.11 5.57
CA GLY A 24 -0.97 12.40 4.41
C GLY A 24 0.34 11.62 4.39
N ARG A 25 0.86 11.27 5.58
CA ARG A 25 2.08 10.49 5.69
C ARG A 25 1.90 9.11 5.05
N GLU A 26 0.75 8.49 5.30
CA GLU A 26 0.44 7.19 4.75
C GLU A 26 0.26 7.26 3.23
N ASN A 27 -0.35 8.34 2.74
CA ASN A 27 -0.48 8.57 1.31
C ASN A 27 0.89 8.75 0.64
N SER A 28 1.78 9.50 1.27
CA SER A 28 3.14 9.70 0.74
C SER A 28 3.89 8.38 0.65
N LEU A 29 3.74 7.55 1.66
CA LEU A 29 4.37 6.24 1.68
C LEU A 29 3.79 5.34 0.58
N ALA A 30 2.46 5.33 0.45
CA ALA A 30 1.80 4.53 -0.58
C ALA A 30 2.26 4.95 -1.98
N TRP A 31 2.38 6.26 -2.19
CA TRP A 31 2.84 6.77 -3.47
C TRP A 31 4.26 6.31 -3.80
N ALA A 32 5.14 6.32 -2.82
CA ALA A 32 6.51 5.87 -3.01
C ALA A 32 6.58 4.36 -3.27
N ILE A 33 5.83 3.59 -2.50
CA ILE A 33 5.83 2.12 -2.59
C ILE A 33 5.25 1.64 -3.91
N GLN A 34 4.19 2.29 -4.41
CA GLN A 34 3.52 1.82 -5.61
C GLN A 34 4.41 1.88 -6.87
N LYS A 35 5.48 2.63 -6.81
CA LYS A 35 6.44 2.69 -7.93
C LYS A 35 7.25 1.43 -8.10
N ASN A 36 7.30 0.60 -7.08
CA ASN A 36 8.08 -0.64 -7.12
C ASN A 36 7.33 -1.67 -7.97
N GLU A 37 8.04 -2.27 -8.91
CA GLU A 37 7.45 -3.22 -9.86
C GLU A 37 6.88 -4.47 -9.19
N ILE A 38 7.39 -4.85 -8.02
CA ILE A 38 6.87 -6.02 -7.32
C ILE A 38 5.55 -5.73 -6.59
N VAL A 39 5.18 -4.46 -6.48
CA VAL A 39 3.94 -4.09 -5.81
C VAL A 39 2.80 -4.15 -6.81
N LYS A 40 1.83 -5.02 -6.53
CA LYS A 40 0.64 -5.19 -7.34
C LYS A 40 -0.44 -4.20 -6.93
N LYS A 41 -0.69 -4.12 -5.63
CA LYS A 41 -1.76 -3.30 -5.08
C LYS A 41 -1.38 -2.81 -3.70
N VAL A 42 -1.79 -1.59 -3.37
CA VAL A 42 -1.61 -1.01 -2.04
C VAL A 42 -2.99 -0.71 -1.46
N TYR A 43 -3.27 -1.27 -0.30
CA TYR A 43 -4.51 -1.02 0.41
C TYR A 43 -4.22 -0.11 1.59
N LEU A 44 -5.02 0.94 1.74
CA LEU A 44 -4.92 1.84 2.88
C LEU A 44 -6.16 1.66 3.75
N ASN A 45 -5.95 1.35 5.01
CA ASN A 45 -7.04 1.08 5.95
C ASN A 45 -6.98 2.09 7.10
N PRO A 46 -7.87 3.06 7.15
CA PRO A 46 -8.94 3.35 6.21
C PRO A 46 -8.53 4.26 5.05
N GLY A 47 -7.32 4.83 5.07
CA GLY A 47 -6.92 5.81 4.08
C GLY A 47 -7.75 7.08 4.15
N ASN A 48 -7.65 7.91 3.11
CA ASN A 48 -8.47 9.12 3.00
C ASN A 48 -8.77 9.35 1.51
N ALA A 49 -9.51 10.42 1.21
CA ALA A 49 -9.93 10.67 -0.16
C ALA A 49 -8.76 10.76 -1.14
N GLY A 50 -7.61 11.29 -0.70
CA GLY A 50 -6.44 11.38 -1.56
C GLY A 50 -5.82 10.04 -1.88
N SER A 51 -6.03 9.04 -1.02
CA SER A 51 -5.46 7.70 -1.21
C SER A 51 -5.95 7.06 -2.51
N GLU A 52 -7.19 7.31 -2.88
CA GLU A 52 -7.79 6.70 -4.09
C GLU A 52 -7.21 7.25 -5.37
N ARG A 53 -6.54 8.38 -5.31
CA ARG A 53 -5.94 9.01 -6.49
C ARG A 53 -4.55 8.49 -6.79
N ILE A 54 -3.99 7.72 -5.88
CA ILE A 54 -2.64 7.18 -6.06
C ILE A 54 -2.73 5.89 -6.86
N ASN A 55 -1.88 5.76 -7.87
CA ASN A 55 -1.85 4.56 -8.70
C ASN A 55 -1.68 3.29 -7.85
N LYS A 56 -2.38 2.24 -8.19
CA LYS A 56 -2.38 0.94 -7.49
C LYS A 56 -3.00 0.99 -6.10
N CYS A 57 -3.49 2.12 -5.64
CA CYS A 57 -3.95 2.28 -4.26
C CYS A 57 -5.46 2.24 -4.18
N GLU A 58 -5.94 1.61 -3.12
CA GLU A 58 -7.36 1.45 -2.86
C GLU A 58 -7.61 1.60 -1.37
N ARG A 59 -8.67 2.31 -1.04
CA ARG A 59 -9.10 2.41 0.36
C ARG A 59 -9.91 1.18 0.73
N ILE A 60 -9.68 0.69 1.92
CA ILE A 60 -10.53 -0.34 2.51
C ILE A 60 -10.88 0.11 3.92
N LYS A 61 -11.92 -0.47 4.46
CA LYS A 61 -12.31 -0.21 5.84
C LYS A 61 -12.58 -1.54 6.49
N VAL A 62 -11.59 -2.05 7.18
CA VAL A 62 -11.66 -3.35 7.82
C VAL A 62 -11.31 -3.18 9.28
N ASP A 63 -12.08 -3.85 10.13
CA ASP A 63 -11.78 -3.89 11.56
C ASP A 63 -10.68 -4.92 11.78
N LEU A 64 -9.56 -4.44 12.32
CA LEU A 64 -8.38 -5.27 12.51
C LEU A 64 -8.23 -5.78 13.95
N GLN A 65 -9.27 -5.73 14.74
CA GLN A 65 -9.23 -6.25 16.11
C GLN A 65 -9.25 -7.77 16.15
#